data_0c7f89f1618854b7e4964c1279c3552a
#
_entry.id   0c7f89f1618854b7e4964c1279c3552a
#
_cell.length_a   1.000
_cell.length_b   1.000
_cell.length_c   1.000
_cell.angle_alpha   90.00
_cell.angle_beta   90.00
_cell.angle_gamma   90.00
#
_symmetry.space_group_name_H-M   'P 1'
#
loop_
_entity.id
_entity.type
_entity.pdbx_description
1 polymer ?
#
loop_
_entity_poly.entity_id
_entity_poly.type
_entity_poly.pdbx_seq_one_letter_code
_entity_poly.pdbx_strand_id
1 'polypeptide(L)'
;MLQRGYRKEESLARHGAGQVIELCQDIDDASLSEFVTPIEKALKVLEKERLVVFIGDSKSGKSSLLAGVAQYPTIAKAEMTGTYRSWRYRNNGAEPAPANATFIPLENLEGLELIDTAAAEDPTNKSTIQELIKGADAVVAVIDARKIEAAAVWDMLAELPQESRNAALIAVTHTDKLAAEDALKLKDGLRDYCRKRLSSTPALYFISPTTMKGMEGFTQRVQEALNAPQGLRADIRKVIDLSNDLLNKQYHILRAREAVSQSDNGFLDGIDREIDNFLSHQMTGIKNYTDAYAEAALQALPATLTKLRKGFGLWLSPVTLVRLNLFGAGTETYYYNMLCREILSRQEVSDSNFVQSCAGHWNHVRPRMKKAMECEIGDFPEQSLGAELDELRTRLGRDLYKPFTQEKLRRKISIIFNACAKWMKFFIFLICLCLIAAGVLGVLGMTTPALWMVLSAGMVWALGSIIHLAAGRRIRKEFVSLAKSLHESMLNGIGEDVKTLLVSRVSAYRRLYTEPRRKVARNDAMLKPLQQRHLNITRQIGGIMPR
;
A
#
# COMPACT_ATOMS: atom_id res chain seq x y z
N MET A 1 -31.83 -46.15 4.00
CA MET A 1 -31.83 -45.56 2.64
C MET A 1 -30.41 -45.39 2.18
N LEU A 2 -30.11 -45.68 0.93
CA LEU A 2 -28.83 -45.38 0.33
C LEU A 2 -28.71 -43.86 0.11
N GLN A 3 -27.54 -43.29 0.44
CA GLN A 3 -27.30 -41.85 0.23
C GLN A 3 -25.80 -41.61 0.03
N ARG A 4 -25.47 -40.54 -0.67
CA ARG A 4 -24.07 -40.11 -0.78
C ARG A 4 -23.58 -39.65 0.59
N GLY A 5 -22.55 -40.31 1.12
CA GLY A 5 -21.91 -39.94 2.36
C GLY A 5 -21.14 -38.61 2.26
N TYR A 6 -20.79 -38.04 3.40
CA TYR A 6 -19.93 -36.84 3.50
C TYR A 6 -20.42 -35.60 2.71
N ARG A 7 -21.74 -35.48 2.44
CA ARG A 7 -22.30 -34.34 1.69
C ARG A 7 -21.92 -32.99 2.30
N LYS A 8 -21.97 -32.89 3.62
CA LYS A 8 -21.64 -31.66 4.32
C LYS A 8 -20.15 -31.32 4.18
N GLU A 9 -19.30 -32.30 4.39
CA GLU A 9 -17.83 -32.16 4.26
C GLU A 9 -17.43 -31.85 2.83
N GLU A 10 -18.07 -32.50 1.85
CA GLU A 10 -17.87 -32.23 0.44
C GLU A 10 -18.26 -30.80 0.06
N SER A 11 -19.45 -30.36 0.47
CA SER A 11 -19.92 -28.99 0.23
C SER A 11 -18.99 -27.96 0.85
N LEU A 12 -18.53 -28.20 2.08
CA LEU A 12 -17.56 -27.32 2.75
C LEU A 12 -16.19 -27.31 2.05
N ALA A 13 -15.71 -28.49 1.60
CA ALA A 13 -14.46 -28.59 0.87
C ALA A 13 -14.51 -27.86 -0.47
N ARG A 14 -15.61 -28.02 -1.23
CA ARG A 14 -15.82 -27.28 -2.49
C ARG A 14 -15.87 -25.78 -2.26
N HIS A 15 -16.66 -25.34 -1.28
CA HIS A 15 -16.78 -23.92 -0.96
C HIS A 15 -15.46 -23.35 -0.50
N GLY A 16 -14.74 -24.03 0.39
CA GLY A 16 -13.42 -23.61 0.87
C GLY A 16 -12.40 -23.52 -0.26
N ALA A 17 -12.34 -24.55 -1.14
CA ALA A 17 -11.44 -24.54 -2.29
C ALA A 17 -11.77 -23.40 -3.27
N GLY A 18 -13.05 -23.12 -3.51
CA GLY A 18 -13.49 -21.96 -4.30
C GLY A 18 -12.99 -20.65 -3.73
N GLN A 19 -13.12 -20.45 -2.41
CA GLN A 19 -12.63 -19.25 -1.75
C GLN A 19 -11.10 -19.11 -1.80
N VAL A 20 -10.36 -20.22 -1.73
CA VAL A 20 -8.89 -20.20 -1.88
C VAL A 20 -8.47 -19.77 -3.28
N ILE A 21 -9.18 -20.27 -4.31
CA ILE A 21 -8.93 -19.88 -5.71
C ILE A 21 -9.27 -18.41 -5.95
N GLU A 22 -10.40 -17.92 -5.42
CA GLU A 22 -10.76 -16.49 -5.50
C GLU A 22 -9.72 -15.61 -4.82
N LEU A 23 -9.19 -16.03 -3.69
CA LEU A 23 -8.13 -15.29 -2.99
C LEU A 23 -6.84 -15.18 -3.83
N CYS A 24 -6.54 -16.15 -4.70
CA CYS A 24 -5.42 -16.04 -5.65
C CYS A 24 -5.60 -14.88 -6.63
N GLN A 25 -6.83 -14.67 -7.11
CA GLN A 25 -7.13 -13.56 -8.02
C GLN A 25 -6.95 -12.21 -7.32
N ASP A 26 -7.37 -12.13 -6.05
CA ASP A 26 -7.22 -10.91 -5.25
C ASP A 26 -5.75 -10.62 -4.89
N ILE A 27 -4.93 -11.67 -4.66
CA ILE A 27 -3.49 -11.54 -4.39
C ILE A 27 -2.73 -11.12 -5.65
N ASP A 28 -3.21 -11.50 -6.83
CA ASP A 28 -2.63 -11.18 -8.14
C ASP A 28 -1.12 -11.50 -8.21
N ASP A 29 -0.80 -12.80 -8.05
CA ASP A 29 0.58 -13.30 -8.13
C ASP A 29 0.64 -14.51 -9.08
N ALA A 30 1.42 -14.38 -10.15
CA ALA A 30 1.52 -15.38 -11.21
C ALA A 30 1.99 -16.76 -10.70
N SER A 31 2.77 -16.81 -9.62
CA SER A 31 3.28 -18.05 -9.04
C SER A 31 2.19 -18.93 -8.40
N LEU A 32 0.99 -18.38 -8.16
CA LEU A 32 -0.14 -19.12 -7.61
C LEU A 32 -0.89 -19.96 -8.64
N SER A 33 -0.79 -19.61 -9.92
CA SER A 33 -1.55 -20.27 -11.01
C SER A 33 -1.26 -21.77 -11.14
N GLU A 34 -0.02 -22.19 -10.86
CA GLU A 34 0.38 -23.61 -10.91
C GLU A 34 -0.34 -24.47 -9.87
N PHE A 35 -0.76 -23.90 -8.74
CA PHE A 35 -1.48 -24.59 -7.66
C PHE A 35 -2.99 -24.64 -7.88
N VAL A 36 -3.56 -23.76 -8.69
CA VAL A 36 -5.01 -23.68 -8.97
C VAL A 36 -5.46 -24.87 -9.81
N THR A 37 -4.74 -25.17 -10.89
CA THR A 37 -5.11 -26.26 -11.84
C THR A 37 -5.28 -27.63 -11.18
N PRO A 38 -4.42 -28.09 -10.25
CA PRO A 38 -4.62 -29.35 -9.53
C PRO A 38 -5.90 -29.36 -8.69
N ILE A 39 -6.24 -28.24 -8.04
CA ILE A 39 -7.47 -28.10 -7.23
C ILE A 39 -8.70 -28.21 -8.13
N GLU A 40 -8.72 -27.48 -9.25
CA GLU A 40 -9.83 -27.55 -10.21
C GLU A 40 -10.05 -28.97 -10.75
N LYS A 41 -8.95 -29.71 -11.05
CA LYS A 41 -9.04 -31.10 -11.44
C LYS A 41 -9.62 -31.98 -10.33
N ALA A 42 -9.20 -31.77 -9.09
CA ALA A 42 -9.72 -32.51 -7.95
C ALA A 42 -11.19 -32.19 -7.68
N LEU A 43 -11.61 -30.93 -7.84
CA LEU A 43 -13.02 -30.52 -7.74
C LEU A 43 -13.89 -31.19 -8.80
N LYS A 44 -13.42 -31.29 -10.05
CA LYS A 44 -14.13 -32.02 -11.12
C LYS A 44 -14.32 -33.51 -10.80
N VAL A 45 -13.35 -34.12 -10.08
CA VAL A 45 -13.50 -35.50 -9.62
C VAL A 45 -14.58 -35.61 -8.54
N LEU A 46 -14.65 -34.63 -7.63
CA LEU A 46 -15.72 -34.58 -6.61
C LEU A 46 -17.11 -34.36 -7.22
N GLU A 47 -17.21 -33.71 -8.37
CA GLU A 47 -18.49 -33.46 -9.05
C GLU A 47 -19.08 -34.70 -9.73
N LYS A 48 -18.26 -35.73 -9.98
CA LYS A 48 -18.74 -36.94 -10.57
C LYS A 48 -19.73 -37.66 -9.66
N GLU A 49 -20.80 -38.17 -10.25
CA GLU A 49 -21.71 -39.09 -9.57
C GLU A 49 -20.99 -40.36 -9.17
N ARG A 50 -21.28 -40.89 -8.01
CA ARG A 50 -20.73 -42.17 -7.54
C ARG A 50 -21.53 -43.29 -8.15
N LEU A 51 -20.83 -44.24 -8.76
CA LEU A 51 -21.38 -45.30 -9.58
C LEU A 51 -21.51 -46.59 -8.79
N VAL A 52 -22.74 -47.10 -8.62
CA VAL A 52 -23.05 -48.43 -8.08
C VAL A 52 -23.57 -49.32 -9.19
N VAL A 53 -22.83 -50.35 -9.55
CA VAL A 53 -23.17 -51.25 -10.64
C VAL A 53 -23.67 -52.56 -10.11
N PHE A 54 -24.89 -52.93 -10.51
CA PHE A 54 -25.51 -54.22 -10.21
C PHE A 54 -25.36 -55.17 -11.43
N ILE A 55 -24.61 -56.26 -11.25
CA ILE A 55 -24.35 -57.26 -12.27
C ILE A 55 -24.95 -58.61 -11.88
N GLY A 56 -25.33 -59.44 -12.84
CA GLY A 56 -25.88 -60.76 -12.58
C GLY A 56 -26.63 -61.31 -13.79
N ASP A 57 -27.00 -62.58 -13.73
CA ASP A 57 -27.67 -63.29 -14.80
C ASP A 57 -29.15 -62.87 -14.94
N SER A 58 -29.80 -63.28 -16.01
CA SER A 58 -31.22 -63.05 -16.22
C SER A 58 -32.02 -63.63 -15.06
N LYS A 59 -33.03 -62.90 -14.61
CA LYS A 59 -33.92 -63.31 -13.51
C LYS A 59 -33.22 -63.60 -12.17
N SER A 60 -31.96 -63.14 -12.00
CA SER A 60 -31.23 -63.23 -10.70
C SER A 60 -31.77 -62.28 -9.64
N GLY A 61 -32.70 -61.40 -9.97
CA GLY A 61 -33.32 -60.45 -9.03
C GLY A 61 -32.57 -59.11 -8.90
N LYS A 62 -31.69 -58.74 -9.86
CA LYS A 62 -30.95 -57.46 -9.90
C LYS A 62 -31.87 -56.25 -9.72
N SER A 63 -32.85 -56.07 -10.62
CA SER A 63 -33.77 -54.93 -10.59
C SER A 63 -34.59 -54.87 -9.33
N SER A 64 -35.00 -56.06 -8.77
CA SER A 64 -35.71 -56.13 -7.49
C SER A 64 -34.81 -55.75 -6.32
N LEU A 65 -33.54 -56.14 -6.33
CA LEU A 65 -32.58 -55.78 -5.29
C LEU A 65 -32.29 -54.28 -5.34
N LEU A 66 -32.06 -53.74 -6.55
CA LEU A 66 -31.81 -52.32 -6.76
C LEU A 66 -33.04 -51.48 -6.30
N ALA A 67 -34.25 -51.90 -6.65
CA ALA A 67 -35.47 -51.28 -6.16
C ALA A 67 -35.58 -51.29 -4.64
N GLY A 68 -35.16 -52.37 -3.99
CA GLY A 68 -35.11 -52.46 -2.52
C GLY A 68 -34.08 -51.57 -1.89
N VAL A 69 -32.88 -51.48 -2.46
CA VAL A 69 -31.81 -50.61 -2.00
C VAL A 69 -32.16 -49.12 -2.17
N ALA A 70 -32.75 -48.77 -3.32
CA ALA A 70 -33.21 -47.42 -3.60
C ALA A 70 -34.53 -47.09 -2.86
N GLN A 71 -35.26 -48.07 -2.37
CA GLN A 71 -36.62 -47.97 -1.83
C GLN A 71 -37.61 -47.37 -2.82
N TYR A 72 -37.45 -47.72 -4.10
CA TYR A 72 -38.31 -47.25 -5.18
C TYR A 72 -38.81 -48.42 -6.06
N PRO A 73 -40.02 -48.96 -5.76
CA PRO A 73 -40.54 -50.17 -6.40
C PRO A 73 -40.69 -50.10 -7.91
N THR A 74 -40.83 -48.89 -8.47
CA THR A 74 -40.96 -48.69 -9.91
C THR A 74 -39.74 -49.20 -10.69
N ILE A 75 -38.55 -49.22 -10.09
CA ILE A 75 -37.32 -49.74 -10.68
C ILE A 75 -37.47 -51.21 -11.08
N ALA A 76 -38.10 -52.05 -10.22
CA ALA A 76 -38.30 -53.45 -10.45
C ALA A 76 -39.28 -53.77 -11.59
N LYS A 77 -40.14 -52.81 -11.95
CA LYS A 77 -41.13 -52.95 -13.04
C LYS A 77 -40.68 -52.40 -14.38
N ALA A 78 -39.50 -51.77 -14.42
CA ALA A 78 -39.02 -51.14 -15.62
C ALA A 78 -38.42 -52.17 -16.57
N GLU A 79 -38.78 -52.10 -17.84
CA GLU A 79 -38.21 -52.96 -18.87
C GLU A 79 -36.79 -52.55 -19.20
N MET A 80 -35.90 -53.54 -19.37
CA MET A 80 -34.50 -53.31 -19.76
C MET A 80 -34.48 -52.93 -21.25
N THR A 81 -33.98 -51.74 -21.52
CA THR A 81 -33.77 -51.25 -22.90
C THR A 81 -32.27 -51.06 -23.13
N GLY A 82 -31.64 -52.00 -23.86
CA GLY A 82 -30.20 -51.96 -24.12
C GLY A 82 -29.37 -52.74 -23.09
N THR A 83 -28.06 -52.49 -23.04
CA THR A 83 -27.06 -53.21 -22.23
C THR A 83 -27.12 -52.88 -20.75
N TYR A 84 -27.59 -51.69 -20.41
CA TYR A 84 -27.79 -51.23 -19.01
C TYR A 84 -28.81 -50.12 -18.94
N ARG A 85 -29.37 -49.89 -17.75
CA ARG A 85 -30.19 -48.74 -17.39
C ARG A 85 -29.60 -48.06 -16.18
N SER A 86 -29.41 -46.74 -16.26
CA SER A 86 -28.98 -45.95 -15.12
C SER A 86 -30.15 -45.21 -14.45
N TRP A 87 -30.09 -45.12 -13.11
CA TRP A 87 -31.05 -44.45 -12.27
C TRP A 87 -30.36 -43.34 -11.49
N ARG A 88 -30.82 -42.11 -11.72
CA ARG A 88 -30.23 -40.91 -11.14
C ARG A 88 -31.27 -40.03 -10.48
N TYR A 89 -30.85 -39.23 -9.54
CA TYR A 89 -31.72 -38.19 -8.99
C TYR A 89 -31.88 -37.05 -10.00
N ARG A 90 -33.09 -36.52 -10.11
CA ARG A 90 -33.36 -35.31 -10.87
C ARG A 90 -34.15 -34.32 -10.02
N ASN A 91 -33.61 -33.11 -9.89
CA ASN A 91 -34.37 -31.96 -9.45
C ASN A 91 -35.06 -31.30 -10.66
N ASN A 92 -36.30 -30.81 -10.50
CA ASN A 92 -37.11 -30.25 -11.59
C ASN A 92 -36.35 -29.12 -12.32
N GLY A 93 -36.07 -29.30 -13.64
CA GLY A 93 -35.47 -28.28 -14.49
C GLY A 93 -34.16 -28.68 -15.22
N ALA A 94 -33.69 -29.90 -15.06
CA ALA A 94 -32.46 -30.37 -15.70
C ALA A 94 -32.64 -30.81 -17.17
N GLU A 95 -31.50 -30.93 -17.92
CA GLU A 95 -31.40 -31.36 -19.31
C GLU A 95 -32.07 -32.72 -19.59
N PRO A 96 -32.43 -33.01 -20.85
CA PRO A 96 -33.01 -34.30 -21.21
C PRO A 96 -32.10 -35.47 -20.83
N ALA A 97 -32.71 -36.55 -20.33
CA ALA A 97 -31.97 -37.75 -19.94
C ALA A 97 -31.24 -38.38 -21.13
N PRO A 98 -29.99 -38.88 -20.96
CA PRO A 98 -29.38 -39.79 -21.90
C PRO A 98 -30.29 -41.00 -22.15
N ALA A 99 -30.19 -41.62 -23.32
CA ALA A 99 -31.08 -42.73 -23.75
C ALA A 99 -31.18 -43.88 -22.73
N ASN A 100 -30.13 -44.14 -21.97
CA ASN A 100 -30.05 -45.21 -20.97
C ASN A 100 -30.27 -44.71 -19.52
N ALA A 101 -30.55 -43.43 -19.30
CA ALA A 101 -30.74 -42.87 -17.97
C ALA A 101 -32.22 -42.58 -17.68
N THR A 102 -32.65 -42.94 -16.48
CA THR A 102 -33.98 -42.64 -15.96
C THR A 102 -33.79 -41.79 -14.71
N PHE A 103 -34.43 -40.61 -14.68
CA PHE A 103 -34.42 -39.76 -13.54
C PHE A 103 -35.58 -40.08 -12.58
N ILE A 104 -35.26 -40.15 -11.32
CA ILE A 104 -36.22 -40.41 -10.25
C ILE A 104 -36.18 -39.30 -9.18
N PRO A 105 -37.30 -38.95 -8.57
CA PRO A 105 -37.39 -37.86 -7.60
C PRO A 105 -37.00 -38.31 -6.19
N LEU A 106 -35.83 -38.89 -6.01
CA LEU A 106 -35.31 -39.37 -4.74
C LEU A 106 -34.07 -38.60 -4.35
N GLU A 107 -34.23 -37.57 -3.51
CA GLU A 107 -33.15 -36.69 -3.04
C GLU A 107 -31.99 -37.44 -2.38
N ASN A 108 -32.26 -38.59 -1.73
CA ASN A 108 -31.22 -39.42 -1.13
C ASN A 108 -30.23 -40.00 -2.16
N LEU A 109 -30.62 -40.05 -3.43
CA LEU A 109 -29.75 -40.51 -4.55
C LEU A 109 -29.00 -39.35 -5.22
N GLU A 110 -29.09 -38.14 -4.75
CA GLU A 110 -28.32 -37.02 -5.30
C GLU A 110 -26.81 -37.31 -5.29
N GLY A 111 -26.16 -37.20 -6.47
CA GLY A 111 -24.75 -37.53 -6.64
C GLY A 111 -24.43 -39.03 -6.65
N LEU A 112 -25.49 -39.89 -6.77
CA LEU A 112 -25.36 -41.34 -6.99
C LEU A 112 -25.98 -41.71 -8.31
N GLU A 113 -25.31 -42.61 -9.00
CA GLU A 113 -25.81 -43.28 -10.18
C GLU A 113 -25.89 -44.80 -9.91
N LEU A 114 -27.10 -45.33 -9.96
CA LEU A 114 -27.36 -46.77 -9.81
C LEU A 114 -27.54 -47.39 -11.18
N ILE A 115 -26.70 -48.36 -11.54
CA ILE A 115 -26.76 -49.05 -12.83
C ILE A 115 -27.30 -50.45 -12.67
N ASP A 116 -28.40 -50.72 -13.34
CA ASP A 116 -28.93 -52.08 -13.57
C ASP A 116 -28.41 -52.58 -14.92
N THR A 117 -27.60 -53.64 -14.92
CA THR A 117 -27.07 -54.21 -16.17
C THR A 117 -28.01 -55.25 -16.75
N ALA A 118 -27.92 -55.44 -18.07
CA ALA A 118 -28.51 -56.60 -18.74
C ALA A 118 -27.90 -57.93 -18.22
N ALA A 119 -28.39 -59.04 -18.73
CA ALA A 119 -27.98 -60.35 -18.29
C ALA A 119 -26.47 -60.59 -18.55
N ALA A 120 -25.77 -61.08 -17.52
CA ALA A 120 -24.33 -61.34 -17.56
C ALA A 120 -23.95 -62.55 -18.45
N GLU A 121 -24.88 -63.47 -18.66
CA GLU A 121 -24.71 -64.64 -19.53
C GLU A 121 -24.75 -64.30 -21.02
N ASP A 122 -25.19 -63.09 -21.40
CA ASP A 122 -25.20 -62.66 -22.81
C ASP A 122 -23.83 -62.11 -23.23
N PRO A 123 -23.12 -62.74 -24.15
CA PRO A 123 -21.78 -62.32 -24.58
C PRO A 123 -21.74 -60.92 -25.18
N THR A 124 -22.85 -60.44 -25.73
CA THR A 124 -22.93 -59.10 -26.35
C THR A 124 -22.83 -57.99 -25.33
N ASN A 125 -23.19 -58.24 -24.08
CA ASN A 125 -23.17 -57.28 -23.00
C ASN A 125 -21.84 -57.27 -22.24
N LYS A 126 -20.98 -58.28 -22.43
CA LYS A 126 -19.79 -58.52 -21.60
C LYS A 126 -18.83 -57.33 -21.59
N SER A 127 -18.49 -56.77 -22.75
CA SER A 127 -17.54 -55.65 -22.85
C SER A 127 -18.04 -54.40 -22.17
N THR A 128 -19.32 -54.06 -22.34
CA THR A 128 -19.93 -52.87 -21.73
C THR A 128 -20.03 -53.03 -20.21
N ILE A 129 -20.42 -54.23 -19.74
CA ILE A 129 -20.49 -54.50 -18.29
C ILE A 129 -19.10 -54.41 -17.66
N GLN A 130 -18.06 -54.93 -18.31
CA GLN A 130 -16.67 -54.82 -17.83
C GLN A 130 -16.19 -53.37 -17.74
N GLU A 131 -16.54 -52.52 -18.70
CA GLU A 131 -16.22 -51.09 -18.64
C GLU A 131 -16.93 -50.41 -17.47
N LEU A 132 -18.21 -50.69 -17.28
CA LEU A 132 -18.98 -50.15 -16.14
C LEU A 132 -18.39 -50.59 -14.78
N ILE A 133 -17.99 -51.85 -14.63
CA ILE A 133 -17.36 -52.37 -13.42
C ILE A 133 -16.03 -51.66 -13.13
N LYS A 134 -15.20 -51.41 -14.16
CA LYS A 134 -13.92 -50.69 -13.98
C LYS A 134 -14.08 -49.27 -13.48
N GLY A 135 -15.21 -48.63 -13.85
CA GLY A 135 -15.52 -47.27 -13.44
C GLY A 135 -16.35 -47.20 -12.15
N ALA A 136 -16.78 -48.30 -11.57
CA ALA A 136 -17.69 -48.36 -10.45
C ALA A 136 -17.01 -48.07 -9.11
N ASP A 137 -17.64 -47.29 -8.27
CA ASP A 137 -17.26 -47.09 -6.86
C ASP A 137 -17.70 -48.27 -5.96
N ALA A 138 -18.79 -48.93 -6.35
CA ALA A 138 -19.23 -50.19 -5.73
C ALA A 138 -19.81 -51.14 -6.76
N VAL A 139 -19.41 -52.40 -6.68
CA VAL A 139 -19.91 -53.49 -7.56
C VAL A 139 -20.73 -54.45 -6.70
N VAL A 140 -21.97 -54.68 -7.14
CA VAL A 140 -22.90 -55.64 -6.53
C VAL A 140 -23.15 -56.77 -7.50
N ALA A 141 -22.61 -57.94 -7.18
CA ALA A 141 -22.86 -59.16 -7.93
C ALA A 141 -24.12 -59.88 -7.37
N VAL A 142 -25.14 -60.03 -8.21
CA VAL A 142 -26.43 -60.61 -7.83
C VAL A 142 -26.55 -62.04 -8.36
N ILE A 143 -26.68 -62.99 -7.47
CA ILE A 143 -26.69 -64.42 -7.77
C ILE A 143 -27.99 -65.06 -7.27
N ASP A 144 -28.61 -65.86 -8.10
CA ASP A 144 -29.78 -66.64 -7.70
C ASP A 144 -29.31 -67.84 -6.86
N ALA A 145 -29.83 -67.99 -5.63
CA ALA A 145 -29.53 -69.05 -4.71
C ALA A 145 -29.75 -70.49 -5.31
N ARG A 146 -30.59 -70.57 -6.33
CA ARG A 146 -30.92 -71.83 -7.03
C ARG A 146 -29.96 -72.21 -8.15
N LYS A 147 -29.11 -71.27 -8.59
CA LYS A 147 -28.21 -71.43 -9.77
C LYS A 147 -26.81 -70.91 -9.51
N ILE A 148 -26.27 -71.09 -8.35
CA ILE A 148 -25.03 -70.47 -7.91
C ILE A 148 -23.84 -70.85 -8.80
N GLU A 149 -23.64 -72.10 -9.04
CA GLU A 149 -22.44 -72.62 -9.76
C GLU A 149 -22.46 -72.28 -11.25
N ALA A 150 -23.65 -72.08 -11.84
CA ALA A 150 -23.85 -71.81 -13.23
C ALA A 150 -23.88 -70.32 -13.57
N ALA A 151 -23.68 -69.46 -12.59
CA ALA A 151 -23.80 -68.00 -12.78
C ALA A 151 -22.61 -67.45 -13.56
N ALA A 152 -22.86 -66.80 -14.71
CA ALA A 152 -21.85 -66.17 -15.57
C ALA A 152 -21.14 -64.99 -14.87
N VAL A 153 -21.76 -64.41 -13.88
CA VAL A 153 -21.18 -63.30 -13.08
C VAL A 153 -19.85 -63.65 -12.41
N TRP A 154 -19.59 -64.95 -12.14
CA TRP A 154 -18.32 -65.39 -11.55
C TRP A 154 -17.14 -65.17 -12.49
N ASP A 155 -17.32 -65.38 -13.79
CA ASP A 155 -16.25 -65.14 -14.76
C ASP A 155 -15.92 -63.66 -14.88
N MET A 156 -16.93 -62.80 -14.83
CA MET A 156 -16.72 -61.36 -14.80
C MET A 156 -15.99 -60.89 -13.55
N LEU A 157 -16.33 -61.42 -12.38
CA LEU A 157 -15.64 -61.12 -11.14
C LEU A 157 -14.19 -61.62 -11.13
N ALA A 158 -13.94 -62.80 -11.71
CA ALA A 158 -12.59 -63.38 -11.79
C ALA A 158 -11.62 -62.57 -12.65
N GLU A 159 -12.12 -61.85 -13.64
CA GLU A 159 -11.34 -60.95 -14.51
C GLU A 159 -10.95 -59.63 -13.83
N LEU A 160 -11.55 -59.26 -12.68
CA LEU A 160 -11.22 -58.03 -11.95
C LEU A 160 -9.87 -58.13 -11.23
N PRO A 161 -9.18 -56.99 -10.97
CA PRO A 161 -8.05 -56.92 -10.05
C PRO A 161 -8.43 -57.47 -8.68
N GLN A 162 -7.47 -58.05 -7.94
CA GLN A 162 -7.71 -58.70 -6.63
C GLN A 162 -8.36 -57.72 -5.62
N GLU A 163 -7.97 -56.48 -5.61
CA GLU A 163 -8.55 -55.42 -4.73
C GLU A 163 -10.03 -55.24 -5.03
N SER A 164 -10.40 -55.07 -6.31
CA SER A 164 -11.79 -54.90 -6.74
C SER A 164 -12.62 -56.15 -6.49
N ARG A 165 -12.06 -57.36 -6.62
CA ARG A 165 -12.73 -58.62 -6.24
C ARG A 165 -13.07 -58.69 -4.77
N ASN A 166 -12.13 -58.27 -3.89
CA ASN A 166 -12.35 -58.27 -2.46
C ASN A 166 -13.36 -57.20 -2.05
N ALA A 167 -13.45 -56.09 -2.74
CA ALA A 167 -14.39 -55.01 -2.51
C ALA A 167 -15.79 -55.28 -3.06
N ALA A 168 -15.94 -56.24 -3.98
CA ALA A 168 -17.24 -56.59 -4.54
C ALA A 168 -18.18 -57.17 -3.48
N LEU A 169 -19.46 -56.76 -3.56
CA LEU A 169 -20.53 -57.24 -2.69
C LEU A 169 -21.32 -58.32 -3.40
N ILE A 170 -21.37 -59.53 -2.84
CA ILE A 170 -22.13 -60.63 -3.43
C ILE A 170 -23.48 -60.75 -2.74
N ALA A 171 -24.55 -60.47 -3.46
CA ALA A 171 -25.94 -60.57 -3.03
C ALA A 171 -26.57 -61.86 -3.55
N VAL A 172 -26.83 -62.80 -2.67
CA VAL A 172 -27.53 -64.04 -2.96
C VAL A 172 -29.02 -63.86 -2.75
N THR A 173 -29.77 -63.85 -3.83
CA THR A 173 -31.23 -63.59 -3.86
C THR A 173 -32.04 -64.88 -3.84
N HIS A 174 -33.37 -64.80 -3.78
CA HIS A 174 -34.31 -65.93 -3.70
C HIS A 174 -34.07 -66.89 -2.52
N THR A 175 -33.45 -66.41 -1.44
CA THR A 175 -33.20 -67.21 -0.24
C THR A 175 -34.47 -67.59 0.54
N ASP A 176 -35.55 -66.89 0.31
CA ASP A 176 -36.90 -67.19 0.80
C ASP A 176 -37.52 -68.47 0.21
N LYS A 177 -36.95 -68.94 -0.93
CA LYS A 177 -37.39 -70.14 -1.62
C LYS A 177 -36.62 -71.40 -1.21
N LEU A 178 -35.66 -71.28 -0.28
CA LEU A 178 -34.85 -72.38 0.24
C LEU A 178 -35.30 -72.79 1.63
N ALA A 179 -35.16 -74.09 1.98
CA ALA A 179 -35.35 -74.54 3.34
C ALA A 179 -34.23 -73.98 4.23
N ALA A 180 -34.53 -73.78 5.53
CA ALA A 180 -33.58 -73.15 6.45
C ALA A 180 -32.23 -73.92 6.60
N GLU A 181 -32.29 -75.24 6.52
CA GLU A 181 -31.09 -76.10 6.56
C GLU A 181 -30.23 -75.98 5.32
N ASP A 182 -30.86 -75.85 4.14
CA ASP A 182 -30.16 -75.67 2.85
C ASP A 182 -29.53 -74.30 2.77
N ALA A 183 -30.15 -73.29 3.32
CA ALA A 183 -29.60 -71.93 3.35
C ALA A 183 -28.29 -71.84 4.22
N LEU A 184 -28.18 -72.61 5.29
CA LEU A 184 -26.98 -72.67 6.14
C LEU A 184 -25.83 -73.44 5.39
N LYS A 185 -26.12 -74.60 4.81
CA LYS A 185 -25.16 -75.37 4.02
C LYS A 185 -24.65 -74.55 2.80
N LEU A 186 -25.53 -73.79 2.19
CA LEU A 186 -25.22 -72.93 1.09
C LEU A 186 -24.21 -71.82 1.47
N LYS A 187 -24.37 -71.25 2.66
CA LYS A 187 -23.48 -70.19 3.14
C LYS A 187 -22.02 -70.64 3.25
N ASP A 188 -21.79 -71.83 3.83
CA ASP A 188 -20.46 -72.36 4.02
C ASP A 188 -19.87 -72.84 2.67
N GLY A 189 -20.65 -73.53 1.85
CA GLY A 189 -20.24 -73.98 0.51
C GLY A 189 -19.90 -72.83 -0.42
N LEU A 190 -20.62 -71.73 -0.34
CA LEU A 190 -20.38 -70.56 -1.19
C LEU A 190 -19.10 -69.79 -0.81
N ARG A 191 -18.74 -69.77 0.45
CA ARG A 191 -17.45 -69.20 0.90
C ARG A 191 -16.26 -69.98 0.31
N ASP A 192 -16.35 -71.32 0.33
CA ASP A 192 -15.30 -72.16 -0.23
C ASP A 192 -15.28 -72.07 -1.76
N TYR A 193 -16.44 -71.93 -2.39
CA TYR A 193 -16.54 -71.71 -3.84
C TYR A 193 -15.89 -70.37 -4.23
N CYS A 194 -16.16 -69.27 -3.53
CA CYS A 194 -15.53 -67.97 -3.79
C CYS A 194 -14.00 -68.07 -3.62
N ARG A 195 -13.52 -68.74 -2.59
CA ARG A 195 -12.07 -68.90 -2.35
C ARG A 195 -11.41 -69.69 -3.50
N LYS A 196 -12.06 -70.73 -4.00
CA LYS A 196 -11.52 -71.56 -5.09
C LYS A 196 -11.61 -70.83 -6.43
N ARG A 197 -12.72 -70.14 -6.75
CA ARG A 197 -12.99 -69.53 -8.08
C ARG A 197 -12.38 -68.13 -8.22
N LEU A 198 -12.45 -67.31 -7.20
CA LEU A 198 -12.02 -65.93 -7.24
C LEU A 198 -10.66 -65.71 -6.57
N SER A 199 -10.10 -66.68 -5.87
CA SER A 199 -8.91 -66.51 -5.01
C SER A 199 -9.07 -65.33 -4.02
N SER A 200 -10.31 -65.08 -3.60
CA SER A 200 -10.71 -63.97 -2.73
C SER A 200 -11.88 -64.41 -1.83
N THR A 201 -12.15 -63.63 -0.79
CA THR A 201 -13.27 -63.89 0.14
C THR A 201 -14.17 -62.64 0.19
N PRO A 202 -14.93 -62.33 -0.87
CA PRO A 202 -15.82 -61.19 -0.89
C PRO A 202 -16.92 -61.32 0.17
N ALA A 203 -17.55 -60.20 0.52
CA ALA A 203 -18.64 -60.19 1.49
C ALA A 203 -19.91 -60.81 0.86
N LEU A 204 -20.49 -61.84 1.52
CA LEU A 204 -21.67 -62.57 1.07
C LEU A 204 -22.91 -62.11 1.86
N TYR A 205 -23.97 -61.75 1.14
CA TYR A 205 -25.24 -61.31 1.73
C TYR A 205 -26.38 -62.18 1.19
N PHE A 206 -27.13 -62.83 2.12
CA PHE A 206 -28.29 -63.65 1.80
C PHE A 206 -29.53 -62.77 1.97
N ILE A 207 -30.19 -62.48 0.86
CA ILE A 207 -31.18 -61.39 0.77
C ILE A 207 -32.46 -61.91 0.10
N SER A 208 -33.58 -61.44 0.59
CA SER A 208 -34.85 -61.55 -0.12
C SER A 208 -35.46 -60.15 -0.30
N PRO A 209 -35.37 -59.58 -1.52
CA PRO A 209 -35.99 -58.27 -1.78
C PRO A 209 -37.53 -58.28 -1.59
N THR A 210 -38.17 -59.45 -1.79
CA THR A 210 -39.61 -59.62 -1.69
C THR A 210 -40.09 -59.56 -0.22
N THR A 211 -39.33 -60.13 0.72
CA THR A 211 -39.64 -60.15 2.14
C THR A 211 -38.84 -59.13 2.94
N MET A 212 -38.03 -58.33 2.30
CA MET A 212 -37.09 -57.34 2.88
C MET A 212 -36.08 -57.94 3.85
N LYS A 213 -35.97 -59.28 3.92
CA LYS A 213 -35.03 -59.99 4.82
C LYS A 213 -33.59 -59.74 4.37
N GLY A 214 -32.71 -59.29 5.27
CA GLY A 214 -31.28 -58.99 5.00
C GLY A 214 -31.04 -57.69 4.23
N MET A 215 -32.04 -56.95 3.82
CA MET A 215 -31.93 -55.72 3.03
C MET A 215 -31.24 -54.58 3.78
N GLU A 216 -31.57 -54.40 5.06
CA GLU A 216 -31.02 -53.28 5.86
C GLU A 216 -29.48 -53.41 5.96
N GLY A 217 -28.99 -54.55 6.44
CA GLY A 217 -27.56 -54.78 6.59
C GLY A 217 -26.81 -54.76 5.25
N PHE A 218 -27.45 -55.18 4.16
CA PHE A 218 -26.89 -55.08 2.83
C PHE A 218 -26.80 -53.63 2.35
N THR A 219 -27.86 -52.85 2.49
CA THR A 219 -27.87 -51.43 2.10
C THR A 219 -26.84 -50.64 2.90
N GLN A 220 -26.70 -50.93 4.20
CA GLN A 220 -25.63 -50.34 5.01
C GLN A 220 -24.25 -50.69 4.44
N ARG A 221 -24.03 -51.93 4.02
CA ARG A 221 -22.74 -52.35 3.46
C ARG A 221 -22.43 -51.72 2.10
N VAL A 222 -23.43 -51.53 1.26
CA VAL A 222 -23.27 -50.74 0.00
C VAL A 222 -22.88 -49.31 0.35
N GLN A 223 -23.52 -48.73 1.39
CA GLN A 223 -23.19 -47.40 1.89
C GLN A 223 -21.74 -47.32 2.43
N GLU A 224 -21.28 -48.31 3.17
CA GLU A 224 -19.90 -48.39 3.65
C GLU A 224 -18.90 -48.52 2.50
N ALA A 225 -19.20 -49.29 1.46
CA ALA A 225 -18.36 -49.44 0.29
C ALA A 225 -18.21 -48.08 -0.48
N LEU A 226 -19.29 -47.35 -0.63
CA LEU A 226 -19.27 -46.00 -1.23
C LEU A 226 -18.42 -44.98 -0.38
N ASN A 227 -18.38 -45.19 0.93
CA ASN A 227 -17.64 -44.34 1.85
C ASN A 227 -16.23 -44.88 2.17
N ALA A 228 -15.73 -45.89 1.43
CA ALA A 228 -14.44 -46.47 1.67
C ALA A 228 -13.28 -45.43 1.60
N PRO A 229 -12.16 -45.62 2.33
CA PRO A 229 -11.05 -44.67 2.34
C PRO A 229 -10.46 -44.33 0.97
N GLN A 230 -10.59 -45.20 0.00
CA GLN A 230 -10.14 -45.02 -1.39
C GLN A 230 -11.17 -44.32 -2.27
N GLY A 231 -12.37 -44.00 -1.74
CA GLY A 231 -13.45 -43.35 -2.44
C GLY A 231 -13.58 -41.84 -2.11
N LEU A 232 -14.83 -41.41 -1.92
CA LEU A 232 -15.21 -40.00 -1.71
C LEU A 232 -14.41 -39.27 -0.60
N ARG A 233 -14.11 -39.98 0.50
CA ARG A 233 -13.32 -39.42 1.60
C ARG A 233 -11.89 -39.07 1.17
N ALA A 234 -11.26 -39.90 0.34
CA ALA A 234 -9.92 -39.64 -0.18
C ALA A 234 -9.92 -38.45 -1.14
N ASP A 235 -10.95 -38.33 -1.99
CA ASP A 235 -11.09 -37.22 -2.91
C ASP A 235 -11.31 -35.89 -2.19
N ILE A 236 -12.17 -35.88 -1.15
CA ILE A 236 -12.36 -34.70 -0.28
C ILE A 236 -11.04 -34.32 0.39
N ARG A 237 -10.33 -35.29 0.95
CA ARG A 237 -9.03 -35.06 1.59
C ARG A 237 -8.02 -34.48 0.63
N LYS A 238 -7.96 -35.01 -0.59
CA LYS A 238 -7.09 -34.48 -1.66
C LYS A 238 -7.37 -33.00 -1.98
N VAL A 239 -8.65 -32.61 -2.06
CA VAL A 239 -9.03 -31.20 -2.29
C VAL A 239 -8.58 -30.34 -1.10
N ILE A 240 -8.76 -30.82 0.13
CA ILE A 240 -8.34 -30.11 1.33
C ILE A 240 -6.82 -29.94 1.39
N ASP A 241 -6.06 -31.02 1.12
CA ASP A 241 -4.60 -30.99 1.13
C ASP A 241 -4.05 -30.03 0.08
N LEU A 242 -4.54 -30.10 -1.16
CA LEU A 242 -4.17 -29.16 -2.23
C LEU A 242 -4.54 -27.71 -1.89
N SER A 243 -5.70 -27.50 -1.26
CA SER A 243 -6.13 -26.15 -0.81
C SER A 243 -5.22 -25.62 0.31
N ASN A 244 -4.79 -26.49 1.23
CA ASN A 244 -3.83 -26.11 2.27
C ASN A 244 -2.45 -25.77 1.69
N ASP A 245 -1.97 -26.50 0.68
CA ASP A 245 -0.70 -26.20 0.01
C ASP A 245 -0.76 -24.83 -0.64
N LEU A 246 -1.87 -24.51 -1.31
CA LEU A 246 -2.08 -23.19 -1.91
C LEU A 246 -2.19 -22.10 -0.84
N LEU A 247 -2.91 -22.34 0.27
CA LEU A 247 -2.99 -21.40 1.40
C LEU A 247 -1.60 -21.13 2.01
N ASN A 248 -0.78 -22.16 2.18
CA ASN A 248 0.59 -21.98 2.65
C ASN A 248 1.41 -21.09 1.72
N LYS A 249 1.27 -21.28 0.42
CA LYS A 249 1.95 -20.44 -0.58
C LYS A 249 1.45 -18.98 -0.51
N GLN A 250 0.14 -18.78 -0.44
CA GLN A 250 -0.48 -17.46 -0.25
C GLN A 250 0.02 -16.78 1.02
N TYR A 251 0.12 -17.52 2.13
CA TYR A 251 0.65 -17.00 3.38
C TYR A 251 2.08 -16.47 3.23
N HIS A 252 2.96 -17.22 2.56
CA HIS A 252 4.34 -16.77 2.35
C HIS A 252 4.41 -15.50 1.50
N ILE A 253 3.58 -15.39 0.46
CA ILE A 253 3.53 -14.20 -0.39
C ILE A 253 3.00 -12.99 0.41
N LEU A 254 1.90 -13.16 1.14
CA LEU A 254 1.32 -12.09 1.95
C LEU A 254 2.30 -11.62 3.04
N ARG A 255 3.01 -12.56 3.67
CA ARG A 255 4.02 -12.23 4.69
C ARG A 255 5.25 -11.53 4.09
N ALA A 256 5.67 -11.92 2.88
CA ALA A 256 6.74 -11.22 2.18
C ALA A 256 6.35 -9.77 1.83
N ARG A 257 5.12 -9.56 1.33
CA ARG A 257 4.58 -8.23 1.06
C ARG A 257 4.46 -7.38 2.34
N GLU A 258 4.06 -8.00 3.45
CA GLU A 258 4.00 -7.34 4.76
C GLU A 258 5.39 -6.90 5.24
N ALA A 259 6.39 -7.77 5.12
CA ALA A 259 7.77 -7.44 5.49
C ALA A 259 8.33 -6.28 4.66
N VAL A 260 8.04 -6.23 3.36
CA VAL A 260 8.40 -5.09 2.49
C VAL A 260 7.69 -3.83 2.96
N SER A 261 6.38 -3.88 3.21
CA SER A 261 5.61 -2.71 3.67
C SER A 261 6.09 -2.21 5.04
N GLN A 262 6.42 -3.10 5.97
CA GLN A 262 7.02 -2.74 7.26
C GLN A 262 8.40 -2.09 7.11
N SER A 263 9.24 -2.62 6.21
CA SER A 263 10.54 -2.03 5.88
C SER A 263 10.39 -0.63 5.29
N ASP A 264 9.45 -0.45 4.35
CA ASP A 264 9.17 0.84 3.73
C ASP A 264 8.64 1.86 4.75
N ASN A 265 7.74 1.43 5.65
CA ASN A 265 7.27 2.28 6.74
C ASN A 265 8.41 2.68 7.68
N GLY A 266 9.26 1.73 8.08
CA GLY A 266 10.43 2.00 8.93
C GLY A 266 11.42 2.96 8.28
N PHE A 267 11.65 2.83 6.97
CA PHE A 267 12.47 3.76 6.20
C PHE A 267 11.84 5.16 6.16
N LEU A 268 10.54 5.28 5.86
CA LEU A 268 9.83 6.57 5.83
C LEU A 268 9.81 7.25 7.20
N ASP A 269 9.66 6.48 8.29
CA ASP A 269 9.73 7.02 9.65
C ASP A 269 11.16 7.48 10.01
N GLY A 270 12.18 6.86 9.43
CA GLY A 270 13.56 7.33 9.51
C GLY A 270 13.75 8.67 8.80
N ILE A 271 13.23 8.77 7.59
CA ILE A 271 13.24 10.02 6.80
C ILE A 271 12.44 11.13 7.50
N ASP A 272 11.27 10.82 8.07
CA ASP A 272 10.50 11.80 8.85
C ASP A 272 11.31 12.37 10.02
N ARG A 273 11.99 11.51 10.78
CA ARG A 273 12.84 11.96 11.88
C ARG A 273 14.00 12.82 11.38
N GLU A 274 14.61 12.45 10.24
CA GLU A 274 15.68 13.25 9.62
C GLU A 274 15.14 14.62 9.19
N ILE A 275 13.97 14.66 8.56
CA ILE A 275 13.30 15.89 8.16
C ILE A 275 12.89 16.71 9.39
N ASP A 276 12.32 16.08 10.41
CA ASP A 276 11.93 16.78 11.65
C ASP A 276 13.12 17.38 12.38
N ASN A 277 14.25 16.69 12.42
CA ASN A 277 15.50 17.22 12.94
C ASN A 277 16.00 18.41 12.09
N PHE A 278 16.00 18.25 10.76
CA PHE A 278 16.35 19.35 9.86
C PHE A 278 15.41 20.54 10.07
N LEU A 279 14.09 20.33 10.12
CA LEU A 279 13.11 21.37 10.34
C LEU A 279 13.26 22.04 11.71
N SER A 280 13.55 21.28 12.77
CA SER A 280 13.81 21.85 14.10
C SER A 280 15.06 22.72 14.11
N HIS A 281 16.12 22.28 13.45
CA HIS A 281 17.32 23.10 13.22
C HIS A 281 16.99 24.33 12.37
N GLN A 282 16.20 24.18 11.31
CA GLN A 282 15.77 25.31 10.49
C GLN A 282 14.82 26.24 11.22
N MET A 283 13.94 25.77 12.12
CA MET A 283 13.11 26.63 12.96
C MET A 283 13.96 27.50 13.91
N THR A 284 15.00 26.90 14.49
CA THR A 284 16.02 27.68 15.22
C THR A 284 16.78 28.59 14.25
N GLY A 285 17.13 28.07 13.08
CA GLY A 285 17.74 28.83 11.98
C GLY A 285 16.83 29.94 11.46
N ILE A 286 15.52 29.71 11.31
CA ILE A 286 14.54 30.74 10.93
C ILE A 286 14.51 31.88 11.97
N LYS A 287 14.52 31.54 13.23
CA LYS A 287 14.62 32.57 14.27
C LYS A 287 15.92 33.36 14.13
N ASN A 288 17.06 32.68 14.01
CA ASN A 288 18.34 33.33 13.81
C ASN A 288 18.39 34.11 12.49
N TYR A 289 17.72 33.60 11.45
CA TYR A 289 17.59 34.26 10.15
C TYR A 289 16.73 35.52 10.22
N THR A 290 15.58 35.48 10.90
CA THR A 290 14.76 36.70 11.11
C THR A 290 15.45 37.72 11.96
N ASP A 291 16.18 37.28 12.99
CA ASP A 291 17.02 38.16 13.80
C ASP A 291 18.16 38.75 12.93
N ALA A 292 18.86 37.95 12.14
CA ALA A 292 19.90 38.43 11.23
C ALA A 292 19.35 39.37 10.14
N TYR A 293 18.11 39.09 9.67
CA TYR A 293 17.40 39.94 8.72
C TYR A 293 17.12 41.32 9.28
N ALA A 294 16.70 41.41 10.54
CA ALA A 294 16.54 42.66 11.24
C ALA A 294 17.90 43.30 11.61
N GLU A 295 18.88 42.47 12.00
CA GLU A 295 20.23 42.95 12.31
C GLU A 295 20.97 43.54 11.14
N ALA A 296 20.56 43.21 9.87
CA ALA A 296 21.14 43.81 8.67
C ALA A 296 21.11 45.35 8.74
N ALA A 297 20.09 45.95 9.39
CA ALA A 297 20.00 47.37 9.61
C ALA A 297 21.15 47.89 10.49
N LEU A 298 21.51 47.16 11.55
CA LEU A 298 22.60 47.51 12.45
C LEU A 298 23.97 47.22 11.83
N GLN A 299 24.08 46.10 11.09
CA GLN A 299 25.31 45.71 10.43
C GLN A 299 25.68 46.59 9.22
N ALA A 300 24.69 47.19 8.55
CA ALA A 300 24.91 48.18 7.49
C ALA A 300 25.42 49.54 8.01
N LEU A 301 25.21 49.83 9.30
CA LEU A 301 25.52 51.08 9.92
C LEU A 301 27.02 51.44 9.88
N PRO A 302 27.99 50.53 10.19
CA PRO A 302 29.42 50.89 10.19
C PRO A 302 29.94 51.42 8.85
N ALA A 303 29.49 50.81 7.73
CA ALA A 303 29.86 51.27 6.40
C ALA A 303 29.35 52.69 6.14
N THR A 304 28.09 52.96 6.50
CA THR A 304 27.49 54.29 6.39
C THR A 304 28.18 55.33 7.28
N LEU A 305 28.45 54.94 8.54
CA LEU A 305 29.12 55.85 9.49
C LEU A 305 30.57 56.14 9.07
N THR A 306 31.29 55.20 8.45
CA THR A 306 32.65 55.41 7.92
C THR A 306 32.65 56.44 6.81
N LYS A 307 31.68 56.35 5.89
CA LYS A 307 31.54 57.34 4.81
C LYS A 307 31.07 58.70 5.33
N LEU A 308 30.14 58.71 6.31
CA LEU A 308 29.77 59.91 7.01
C LEU A 308 30.97 60.56 7.70
N ARG A 309 31.81 59.77 8.40
CA ARG A 309 33.05 60.28 9.04
C ARG A 309 34.01 60.91 8.05
N LYS A 310 34.18 60.29 6.87
CA LYS A 310 34.98 60.86 5.79
C LYS A 310 34.40 62.18 5.25
N GLY A 311 33.05 62.27 5.18
CA GLY A 311 32.35 63.47 4.73
C GLY A 311 32.36 64.64 5.75
N PHE A 312 32.47 64.34 7.06
CA PHE A 312 32.51 65.32 8.17
C PHE A 312 33.90 65.33 8.81
N GLY A 313 34.95 65.24 8.01
CA GLY A 313 36.32 65.40 8.50
C GLY A 313 36.71 66.85 8.79
N LEU A 314 38.02 67.11 8.74
CA LEU A 314 38.51 68.49 8.91
C LEU A 314 37.88 69.42 7.87
N TRP A 315 37.38 70.52 8.39
CA TRP A 315 36.72 71.55 7.60
C TRP A 315 37.71 72.24 6.64
N LEU A 316 37.24 72.67 5.48
CA LEU A 316 38.03 73.23 4.37
C LEU A 316 38.84 72.25 3.51
N SER A 317 38.59 70.91 3.58
CA SER A 317 39.05 70.12 2.47
C SER A 317 38.22 70.50 1.20
N PRO A 318 38.83 70.60 0.00
CA PRO A 318 38.11 70.93 -1.24
C PRO A 318 36.90 70.01 -1.50
N VAL A 319 37.00 68.76 -1.06
CA VAL A 319 35.95 67.74 -1.17
C VAL A 319 34.75 68.10 -0.25
N THR A 320 34.97 68.65 0.93
CA THR A 320 33.92 69.02 1.88
C THR A 320 33.18 70.29 1.42
N LEU A 321 33.89 71.25 0.87
CA LEU A 321 33.30 72.48 0.27
C LEU A 321 32.46 72.19 -0.96
N VAL A 322 32.90 71.33 -1.86
CA VAL A 322 32.17 70.91 -3.03
C VAL A 322 30.92 70.12 -2.67
N ARG A 323 31.00 69.21 -1.73
CA ARG A 323 29.86 68.43 -1.25
C ARG A 323 28.78 69.27 -0.56
N LEU A 324 29.17 70.23 0.29
CA LEU A 324 28.24 71.07 1.00
C LEU A 324 27.55 72.15 0.14
N ASN A 325 28.23 72.64 -0.88
CA ASN A 325 27.63 73.62 -1.81
C ASN A 325 26.86 73.03 -2.97
N LEU A 326 27.31 71.88 -3.53
CA LEU A 326 26.63 71.23 -4.67
C LEU A 326 25.53 70.23 -4.25
N PHE A 327 25.56 69.70 -3.01
CA PHE A 327 24.65 68.66 -2.55
C PHE A 327 23.81 69.03 -1.32
N GLY A 328 23.65 70.30 -1.03
CA GLY A 328 22.98 70.79 0.20
C GLY A 328 21.62 70.23 0.50
N ALA A 329 20.79 69.95 -0.48
CA ALA A 329 19.43 69.44 -0.32
C ALA A 329 19.24 67.93 -0.59
N GLY A 330 20.30 67.19 -0.90
CA GLY A 330 20.22 65.78 -1.27
C GLY A 330 21.20 64.87 -0.53
N THR A 331 22.07 65.44 0.32
CA THR A 331 23.14 64.68 0.98
C THR A 331 22.60 63.72 2.05
N GLU A 332 21.53 64.07 2.73
CA GLU A 332 20.81 63.18 3.66
C GLU A 332 20.20 62.00 2.94
N THR A 333 19.60 62.24 1.76
CA THR A 333 19.01 61.18 0.93
C THR A 333 20.09 60.24 0.41
N TYR A 334 21.27 60.73 0.04
CA TYR A 334 22.37 59.90 -0.41
C TYR A 334 22.82 58.91 0.68
N TYR A 335 23.04 59.36 1.89
CA TYR A 335 23.48 58.49 3.01
C TYR A 335 22.37 57.52 3.44
N TYR A 336 21.12 57.94 3.39
CA TYR A 336 19.98 57.08 3.67
C TYR A 336 19.84 55.99 2.60
N ASN A 337 19.88 56.36 1.32
CA ASN A 337 19.81 55.40 0.20
C ASN A 337 20.97 54.39 0.26
N MET A 338 22.14 54.84 0.67
CA MET A 338 23.30 53.96 0.87
C MET A 338 23.06 52.95 2.00
N LEU A 339 22.50 53.39 3.12
CA LEU A 339 22.11 52.50 4.21
C LEU A 339 21.09 51.47 3.76
N CYS A 340 20.04 51.89 3.08
CA CYS A 340 19.01 51.00 2.54
C CYS A 340 19.60 49.98 1.53
N ARG A 341 20.47 50.41 0.62
CA ARG A 341 21.12 49.53 -0.35
C ARG A 341 21.99 48.50 0.35
N GLU A 342 22.74 48.89 1.36
CA GLU A 342 23.57 47.96 2.14
C GLU A 342 22.73 46.97 2.93
N ILE A 343 21.57 47.39 3.49
CA ILE A 343 20.62 46.46 4.14
C ILE A 343 20.11 45.42 3.13
N LEU A 344 19.61 45.86 1.98
CA LEU A 344 19.06 44.97 0.97
C LEU A 344 20.07 43.99 0.42
N SER A 345 21.34 44.43 0.21
CA SER A 345 22.39 43.52 -0.30
C SER A 345 22.78 42.44 0.72
N ARG A 346 22.75 42.73 2.01
CA ARG A 346 23.02 41.75 3.07
C ARG A 346 21.90 40.71 3.17
N GLN A 347 20.66 41.14 2.98
CA GLN A 347 19.52 40.25 2.94
C GLN A 347 19.56 39.31 1.77
N GLU A 348 19.96 39.78 0.60
CA GLU A 348 20.13 38.95 -0.60
C GLU A 348 21.08 37.76 -0.38
N VAL A 349 22.21 38.00 0.28
CA VAL A 349 23.15 36.94 0.63
C VAL A 349 22.52 35.95 1.62
N SER A 350 21.75 36.44 2.60
CA SER A 350 21.08 35.60 3.58
C SER A 350 19.98 34.72 2.94
N ASP A 351 19.18 35.29 2.01
CA ASP A 351 18.16 34.61 1.24
C ASP A 351 18.76 33.45 0.42
N SER A 352 19.83 33.73 -0.32
CA SER A 352 20.54 32.74 -1.13
C SER A 352 21.06 31.58 -0.29
N ASN A 353 21.69 31.85 0.84
CA ASN A 353 22.21 30.83 1.75
C ASN A 353 21.11 29.94 2.31
N PHE A 354 19.93 30.50 2.64
CA PHE A 354 18.80 29.74 3.15
C PHE A 354 18.23 28.80 2.08
N VAL A 355 17.98 29.31 0.88
CA VAL A 355 17.48 28.49 -0.26
C VAL A 355 18.45 27.35 -0.56
N GLN A 356 19.74 27.64 -0.63
CA GLN A 356 20.78 26.65 -0.89
C GLN A 356 20.86 25.57 0.21
N SER A 357 20.67 25.95 1.47
CA SER A 357 20.64 24.99 2.59
C SER A 357 19.48 24.01 2.47
N CYS A 358 18.28 24.50 2.15
CA CYS A 358 17.10 23.65 1.94
C CYS A 358 17.26 22.73 0.73
N ALA A 359 17.74 23.26 -0.38
CA ALA A 359 18.01 22.49 -1.61
C ALA A 359 19.08 21.41 -1.39
N GLY A 360 20.15 21.75 -0.71
CA GLY A 360 21.23 20.82 -0.36
C GLY A 360 20.72 19.63 0.48
N HIS A 361 19.89 19.89 1.50
CA HIS A 361 19.30 18.82 2.29
C HIS A 361 18.36 17.94 1.44
N TRP A 362 17.50 18.53 0.60
CA TRP A 362 16.61 17.77 -0.27
C TRP A 362 17.38 16.91 -1.27
N ASN A 363 18.45 17.45 -1.85
CA ASN A 363 19.32 16.71 -2.77
C ASN A 363 20.03 15.53 -2.10
N HIS A 364 20.21 15.55 -0.79
CA HIS A 364 20.71 14.40 -0.01
C HIS A 364 19.62 13.35 0.25
N VAL A 365 18.42 13.75 0.62
CA VAL A 365 17.30 12.86 0.99
C VAL A 365 16.64 12.21 -0.24
N ARG A 366 16.41 12.98 -1.30
CA ARG A 366 15.69 12.56 -2.51
C ARG A 366 16.25 11.29 -3.19
N PRO A 367 17.56 11.16 -3.46
CA PRO A 367 18.11 9.96 -4.11
C PRO A 367 17.93 8.70 -3.27
N ARG A 368 18.02 8.82 -1.94
CA ARG A 368 17.82 7.72 -0.99
C ARG A 368 16.37 7.24 -1.03
N MET A 369 15.42 8.18 -1.04
CA MET A 369 13.99 7.86 -1.16
C MET A 369 13.66 7.27 -2.52
N LYS A 370 14.17 7.85 -3.63
CA LYS A 370 13.94 7.33 -4.98
C LYS A 370 14.45 5.89 -5.11
N LYS A 371 15.62 5.60 -4.57
CA LYS A 371 16.22 4.25 -4.60
C LYS A 371 15.45 3.25 -3.73
N ALA A 372 15.01 3.65 -2.54
CA ALA A 372 14.33 2.75 -1.61
C ALA A 372 12.87 2.47 -1.99
N MET A 373 12.17 3.46 -2.54
CA MET A 373 10.73 3.39 -2.78
C MET A 373 10.36 3.15 -4.26
N GLU A 374 11.36 3.16 -5.16
CA GLU A 374 11.17 3.01 -6.61
C GLU A 374 10.04 3.92 -7.15
N CYS A 375 10.02 5.17 -6.70
CA CYS A 375 9.02 6.14 -7.12
C CYS A 375 9.66 7.46 -7.56
N GLU A 376 8.96 8.18 -8.42
CA GLU A 376 9.36 9.53 -8.83
C GLU A 376 9.07 10.52 -7.70
N ILE A 377 10.09 11.27 -7.30
CA ILE A 377 10.02 12.29 -6.26
C ILE A 377 10.43 13.61 -6.87
N GLY A 378 9.58 14.63 -6.70
CA GLY A 378 9.78 15.96 -7.26
C GLY A 378 11.06 16.64 -6.79
N ASP A 379 11.54 17.61 -7.56
CA ASP A 379 12.64 18.47 -7.20
C ASP A 379 12.23 19.50 -6.14
N PHE A 380 13.20 19.99 -5.36
CA PHE A 380 12.96 21.11 -4.46
C PHE A 380 12.65 22.37 -5.28
N PRO A 381 11.60 23.14 -4.95
CA PRO A 381 11.19 24.29 -5.74
C PRO A 381 12.06 25.54 -5.41
N GLU A 382 13.37 25.48 -5.71
CA GLU A 382 14.32 26.57 -5.43
C GLU A 382 13.90 27.90 -6.04
N GLN A 383 13.48 27.86 -7.31
CA GLN A 383 13.09 29.07 -8.05
C GLN A 383 11.85 29.75 -7.43
N SER A 384 10.87 28.94 -6.99
CA SER A 384 9.65 29.44 -6.36
C SER A 384 9.95 30.09 -5.02
N LEU A 385 10.77 29.45 -4.18
CA LEU A 385 11.16 30.00 -2.87
C LEU A 385 12.02 31.27 -3.04
N GLY A 386 12.98 31.24 -3.96
CA GLY A 386 13.81 32.39 -4.30
C GLY A 386 12.98 33.59 -4.75
N ALA A 387 12.01 33.38 -5.64
CA ALA A 387 11.12 34.44 -6.14
C ALA A 387 10.25 35.06 -5.03
N GLU A 388 9.76 34.25 -4.09
CA GLU A 388 8.95 34.76 -2.98
C GLU A 388 9.79 35.59 -1.99
N LEU A 389 11.02 35.16 -1.69
CA LEU A 389 11.94 35.93 -0.88
C LEU A 389 12.34 37.23 -1.57
N ASP A 390 12.54 37.21 -2.88
CA ASP A 390 12.81 38.42 -3.68
C ASP A 390 11.64 39.39 -3.69
N GLU A 391 10.40 38.88 -3.74
CA GLU A 391 9.20 39.71 -3.61
C GLU A 391 9.14 40.39 -2.23
N LEU A 392 9.42 39.65 -1.15
CA LEU A 392 9.48 40.21 0.20
C LEU A 392 10.56 41.28 0.32
N ARG A 393 11.75 41.03 -0.25
CA ARG A 393 12.84 42.02 -0.28
C ARG A 393 12.44 43.26 -1.06
N THR A 394 11.71 43.07 -2.16
CA THR A 394 11.18 44.21 -2.95
C THR A 394 10.14 45.01 -2.18
N ARG A 395 9.24 44.34 -1.42
CA ARG A 395 8.30 45.01 -0.53
C ARG A 395 9.04 45.81 0.56
N LEU A 396 10.02 45.18 1.20
CA LEU A 396 10.86 45.85 2.19
C LEU A 396 11.56 47.06 1.58
N GLY A 397 12.15 46.91 0.39
CA GLY A 397 12.75 48.04 -0.32
C GLY A 397 11.78 49.19 -0.50
N ARG A 398 10.54 48.92 -0.94
CA ARG A 398 9.49 49.93 -1.06
C ARG A 398 9.16 50.60 0.29
N ASP A 399 9.09 49.81 1.36
CA ASP A 399 8.75 50.33 2.70
C ASP A 399 9.89 51.16 3.27
N LEU A 400 11.15 50.76 3.08
CA LEU A 400 12.32 51.56 3.46
C LEU A 400 12.37 52.91 2.73
N TYR A 401 11.95 52.94 1.47
CA TYR A 401 11.93 54.17 0.65
C TYR A 401 10.62 54.95 0.75
N LYS A 402 9.65 54.54 1.62
CA LYS A 402 8.41 55.31 1.80
C LYS A 402 8.69 56.72 2.27
N PRO A 403 8.00 57.74 1.73
CA PRO A 403 8.21 59.13 2.07
C PRO A 403 8.07 59.45 3.57
N PHE A 404 7.19 58.70 4.26
CA PHE A 404 6.92 58.95 5.69
C PHE A 404 8.10 58.63 6.60
N THR A 405 8.82 57.56 6.36
CA THR A 405 10.02 57.18 7.13
C THR A 405 11.17 58.16 6.82
N GLN A 406 11.25 58.59 5.56
CA GLN A 406 12.22 59.58 5.10
C GLN A 406 11.94 60.98 5.65
N GLU A 407 10.69 61.36 5.77
CA GLU A 407 10.32 62.74 6.08
C GLU A 407 10.71 63.13 7.52
N LYS A 408 10.50 62.24 8.49
CA LYS A 408 10.85 62.48 9.90
C LYS A 408 12.37 62.56 10.11
N LEU A 409 13.10 61.69 9.47
CA LEU A 409 14.57 61.66 9.49
C LEU A 409 15.13 62.82 8.67
N ARG A 410 14.63 62.99 7.47
CA ARG A 410 15.02 64.06 6.56
C ARG A 410 14.85 65.44 7.22
N ARG A 411 13.73 65.65 7.92
CA ARG A 411 13.48 66.91 8.65
C ARG A 411 14.50 67.12 9.74
N LYS A 412 14.82 66.14 10.58
CA LYS A 412 15.84 66.29 11.65
C LYS A 412 17.23 66.51 11.10
N ILE A 413 17.67 65.68 10.16
CA ILE A 413 19.00 65.74 9.56
C ILE A 413 19.13 67.03 8.69
N SER A 414 18.09 67.40 7.92
CA SER A 414 18.07 68.62 7.10
C SER A 414 18.20 69.88 7.97
N ILE A 415 17.57 69.90 9.15
CA ILE A 415 17.73 71.02 10.10
C ILE A 415 19.19 71.15 10.51
N ILE A 416 19.85 70.03 10.84
CA ILE A 416 21.26 70.01 11.27
C ILE A 416 22.17 70.41 10.11
N PHE A 417 21.93 69.86 8.90
CA PHE A 417 22.69 70.18 7.71
C PHE A 417 22.53 71.65 7.30
N ASN A 418 21.30 72.16 7.29
CA ASN A 418 21.02 73.55 6.93
C ASN A 418 21.62 74.52 7.95
N ALA A 419 21.53 74.18 9.23
CA ALA A 419 22.20 74.97 10.29
C ALA A 419 23.71 74.96 10.06
N CYS A 420 24.32 73.79 9.86
CA CYS A 420 25.72 73.61 9.60
C CYS A 420 26.16 74.40 8.34
N ALA A 421 25.40 74.32 7.24
CA ALA A 421 25.68 75.03 5.99
C ALA A 421 25.61 76.55 6.16
N LYS A 422 24.60 77.06 6.90
CA LYS A 422 24.50 78.49 7.22
C LYS A 422 25.70 78.98 8.05
N TRP A 423 26.05 78.26 9.10
CA TRP A 423 27.21 78.59 9.90
C TRP A 423 28.53 78.53 9.11
N MET A 424 28.67 77.53 8.25
CA MET A 424 29.86 77.42 7.37
C MET A 424 29.96 78.60 6.40
N LYS A 425 28.89 79.00 5.72
CA LYS A 425 28.89 80.19 4.86
C LYS A 425 29.29 81.43 5.61
N PHE A 426 28.75 81.59 6.85
CA PHE A 426 29.14 82.70 7.72
C PHE A 426 30.63 82.70 8.07
N PHE A 427 31.17 81.52 8.49
CA PHE A 427 32.57 81.40 8.80
C PHE A 427 33.50 81.57 7.59
N ILE A 428 33.12 81.10 6.45
CA ILE A 428 33.89 81.33 5.18
C ILE A 428 33.93 82.84 4.91
N PHE A 429 32.75 83.49 4.93
CA PHE A 429 32.68 84.95 4.78
C PHE A 429 33.63 85.66 5.75
N LEU A 430 33.59 85.28 7.00
CA LEU A 430 34.41 85.93 8.06
C LEU A 430 35.91 85.66 7.79
N ILE A 431 36.29 84.44 7.40
CA ILE A 431 37.69 84.09 7.04
C ILE A 431 38.14 84.93 5.83
N CYS A 432 37.33 84.99 4.78
CA CYS A 432 37.62 85.79 3.61
C CYS A 432 37.80 87.29 3.98
N LEU A 433 36.90 87.83 4.85
CA LEU A 433 36.98 89.18 5.29
C LEU A 433 38.31 89.46 6.10
N CYS A 434 38.66 88.53 7.01
CA CYS A 434 39.90 88.62 7.74
C CYS A 434 41.13 88.53 6.83
N LEU A 435 41.12 87.65 5.83
CA LEU A 435 42.26 87.51 4.90
C LEU A 435 42.37 88.74 3.97
N ILE A 436 41.26 89.27 3.47
CA ILE A 436 41.24 90.54 2.71
C ILE A 436 41.80 91.68 3.52
N ALA A 437 41.30 91.83 4.77
CA ALA A 437 41.80 92.87 5.70
C ALA A 437 43.30 92.68 5.97
N ALA A 438 43.76 91.45 6.18
CA ALA A 438 45.18 91.12 6.34
C ALA A 438 46.02 91.53 5.10
N GLY A 439 45.47 91.27 3.87
CA GLY A 439 46.12 91.69 2.66
C GLY A 439 46.24 93.20 2.50
N VAL A 440 45.13 93.94 2.78
CA VAL A 440 45.12 95.40 2.70
C VAL A 440 46.12 96.01 3.76
N LEU A 441 46.09 95.53 5.00
CA LEU A 441 47.01 96.00 6.05
C LEU A 441 48.46 95.64 5.71
N GLY A 442 48.72 94.49 5.10
CA GLY A 442 50.06 94.09 4.63
C GLY A 442 50.60 95.04 3.54
N VAL A 443 49.75 95.42 2.54
CA VAL A 443 50.10 96.42 1.53
C VAL A 443 50.36 97.79 2.09
N LEU A 444 49.68 98.17 3.15
CA LEU A 444 49.86 99.44 3.92
C LEU A 444 51.09 99.42 4.85
N GLY A 445 51.87 98.35 4.85
CA GLY A 445 53.06 98.25 5.70
C GLY A 445 52.82 97.92 7.18
N MET A 446 51.55 97.69 7.55
CA MET A 446 51.14 97.41 8.93
C MET A 446 51.20 95.88 9.25
N THR A 447 52.42 95.38 9.42
CA THR A 447 52.71 93.94 9.53
C THR A 447 52.09 93.29 10.79
N THR A 448 52.13 93.97 11.95
CA THR A 448 51.59 93.46 13.23
C THR A 448 50.07 93.33 13.20
N PRO A 449 49.27 94.32 12.74
CA PRO A 449 47.81 94.10 12.60
C PRO A 449 47.43 93.10 11.53
N ALA A 450 48.21 93.00 10.45
CA ALA A 450 47.96 91.96 9.39
C ALA A 450 48.14 90.55 10.00
N LEU A 451 49.17 90.31 10.83
CA LEU A 451 49.38 89.05 11.48
C LEU A 451 48.23 88.65 12.41
N TRP A 452 47.68 89.68 13.18
CA TRP A 452 46.55 89.44 14.05
C TRP A 452 45.26 89.07 13.24
N MET A 453 45.10 89.60 12.07
CA MET A 453 43.96 89.20 11.17
C MET A 453 44.12 87.80 10.64
N VAL A 454 45.34 87.33 10.25
CA VAL A 454 45.57 85.97 9.87
C VAL A 454 45.34 84.98 11.02
N LEU A 455 45.80 85.36 12.23
CA LEU A 455 45.55 84.59 13.45
C LEU A 455 44.02 84.47 13.75
N SER A 456 43.30 85.61 13.57
CA SER A 456 41.84 85.63 13.73
C SER A 456 41.15 84.72 12.72
N ALA A 457 41.61 84.71 11.43
CA ALA A 457 41.09 83.76 10.42
C ALA A 457 41.34 82.31 10.80
N GLY A 458 42.53 82.02 11.39
CA GLY A 458 42.85 80.67 11.92
C GLY A 458 41.95 80.28 13.08
N MET A 459 41.65 81.21 14.07
CA MET A 459 40.72 80.92 15.10
C MET A 459 39.29 80.69 14.64
N VAL A 460 38.83 81.49 13.69
CA VAL A 460 37.53 81.32 13.04
C VAL A 460 37.46 79.97 12.33
N TRP A 461 38.55 79.54 11.60
CA TRP A 461 38.64 78.22 11.00
C TRP A 461 38.60 77.11 12.07
N ALA A 462 39.31 77.23 13.13
CA ALA A 462 39.30 76.25 14.24
C ALA A 462 37.89 76.13 14.87
N LEU A 463 37.23 77.24 15.15
CA LEU A 463 35.87 77.27 15.71
C LEU A 463 34.86 76.61 14.69
N GLY A 464 34.94 76.94 13.41
CA GLY A 464 34.15 76.34 12.38
C GLY A 464 34.34 74.85 12.28
N SER A 465 35.61 74.37 12.42
CA SER A 465 35.92 72.94 12.42
C SER A 465 35.33 72.20 13.64
N ILE A 466 35.34 72.82 14.83
CA ILE A 466 34.71 72.24 16.01
C ILE A 466 33.18 72.10 15.81
N ILE A 467 32.53 73.13 15.30
CA ILE A 467 31.09 73.13 15.02
C ILE A 467 30.75 72.04 13.95
N HIS A 468 31.59 71.92 12.91
CA HIS A 468 31.41 70.90 11.88
C HIS A 468 31.57 69.48 12.41
N LEU A 469 32.57 69.24 13.25
CA LEU A 469 32.76 67.96 13.92
C LEU A 469 31.60 67.66 14.89
N ALA A 470 31.08 68.67 15.63
CA ALA A 470 29.93 68.51 16.51
C ALA A 470 28.65 68.16 15.72
N ALA A 471 28.42 68.81 14.58
CA ALA A 471 27.32 68.49 13.68
C ALA A 471 27.45 67.06 13.15
N GLY A 472 28.62 66.64 12.72
CA GLY A 472 28.87 65.28 12.30
C GLY A 472 28.63 64.22 13.39
N ARG A 473 28.97 64.56 14.65
CA ARG A 473 28.63 63.68 15.81
C ARG A 473 27.12 63.58 16.01
N ARG A 474 26.37 64.67 15.88
CA ARG A 474 24.90 64.68 16.00
C ARG A 474 24.25 63.86 14.86
N ILE A 475 24.66 64.04 13.62
CA ILE A 475 24.14 63.29 12.46
C ILE A 475 24.42 61.80 12.65
N ARG A 476 25.61 61.41 13.09
CA ARG A 476 25.91 60.00 13.41
C ARG A 476 24.98 59.43 14.47
N LYS A 477 24.68 60.18 15.55
CA LYS A 477 23.71 59.73 16.58
C LYS A 477 22.30 59.52 15.99
N GLU A 478 21.85 60.41 15.10
CA GLU A 478 20.54 60.24 14.44
C GLU A 478 20.52 59.03 13.51
N PHE A 479 21.60 58.73 12.77
CA PHE A 479 21.69 57.52 11.96
C PHE A 479 21.74 56.24 12.82
N VAL A 480 22.39 56.26 13.99
CA VAL A 480 22.36 55.14 14.93
C VAL A 480 20.93 54.93 15.47
N SER A 481 20.26 56.02 15.86
CA SER A 481 18.85 55.96 16.29
C SER A 481 17.93 55.44 15.21
N LEU A 482 18.15 55.86 13.95
CA LEU A 482 17.40 55.37 12.81
C LEU A 482 17.63 53.87 12.58
N ALA A 483 18.88 53.42 12.58
CA ALA A 483 19.18 52.00 12.35
C ALA A 483 18.56 51.12 13.44
N LYS A 484 18.53 51.58 14.70
CA LYS A 484 17.80 50.90 15.77
C LYS A 484 16.29 50.89 15.54
N SER A 485 15.70 52.00 15.16
CA SER A 485 14.27 52.05 14.83
C SER A 485 13.91 51.19 13.63
N LEU A 486 14.77 51.12 12.62
CA LEU A 486 14.60 50.21 11.49
C LEU A 486 14.71 48.76 11.93
N HIS A 487 15.70 48.43 12.77
CA HIS A 487 15.84 47.08 13.33
C HIS A 487 14.56 46.63 14.07
N GLU A 488 14.05 47.47 14.98
CA GLU A 488 12.80 47.16 15.72
C GLU A 488 11.59 47.03 14.79
N SER A 489 11.47 47.91 13.79
CA SER A 489 10.40 47.87 12.81
C SER A 489 10.47 46.61 11.91
N MET A 490 11.67 46.19 11.52
CA MET A 490 11.90 44.98 10.77
C MET A 490 11.59 43.72 11.59
N LEU A 491 11.97 43.72 12.88
CA LEU A 491 11.72 42.60 13.77
C LEU A 491 10.21 42.39 14.02
N ASN A 492 9.45 43.46 14.22
CA ASN A 492 8.03 43.43 14.55
C ASN A 492 7.09 43.36 13.34
N GLY A 493 7.56 43.70 12.15
CA GLY A 493 6.77 43.70 10.90
C GLY A 493 7.23 42.65 9.95
N ILE A 494 8.23 42.99 9.14
CA ILE A 494 8.70 42.14 8.05
C ILE A 494 9.31 40.83 8.53
N GLY A 495 9.89 40.82 9.74
CA GLY A 495 10.42 39.60 10.37
C GLY A 495 9.35 38.53 10.58
N GLU A 496 8.12 38.94 10.98
CA GLU A 496 7.00 38.00 11.12
C GLU A 496 6.48 37.51 9.76
N ASP A 497 6.45 38.34 8.71
CA ASP A 497 6.07 37.96 7.36
C ASP A 497 7.07 36.92 6.79
N VAL A 498 8.37 37.19 6.94
CA VAL A 498 9.44 36.26 6.55
C VAL A 498 9.32 34.95 7.30
N LYS A 499 9.15 34.99 8.61
CA LYS A 499 8.97 33.81 9.45
C LYS A 499 7.76 32.99 9.01
N THR A 500 6.61 33.64 8.79
CA THR A 500 5.38 32.98 8.33
C THR A 500 5.59 32.32 6.97
N LEU A 501 6.23 32.98 6.04
CA LEU A 501 6.58 32.43 4.73
C LEU A 501 7.50 31.19 4.89
N LEU A 502 8.58 31.32 5.65
CA LEU A 502 9.54 30.23 5.82
C LEU A 502 8.90 29.03 6.54
N VAL A 503 8.08 29.25 7.56
CA VAL A 503 7.33 28.18 8.23
C VAL A 503 6.36 27.49 7.27
N SER A 504 5.66 28.25 6.43
CA SER A 504 4.75 27.67 5.42
C SER A 504 5.51 26.84 4.39
N ARG A 505 6.69 27.28 3.96
CA ARG A 505 7.53 26.56 2.99
C ARG A 505 8.21 25.33 3.58
N VAL A 506 8.64 25.43 4.83
CA VAL A 506 9.14 24.28 5.59
C VAL A 506 8.04 23.23 5.77
N SER A 507 6.80 23.64 6.06
CA SER A 507 5.66 22.71 6.08
C SER A 507 5.35 22.15 4.69
N ALA A 508 5.51 22.92 3.62
CA ALA A 508 5.38 22.47 2.25
C ALA A 508 6.47 21.46 1.84
N TYR A 509 7.65 21.52 2.47
CA TYR A 509 8.72 20.52 2.29
C TYR A 509 8.21 19.09 2.52
N ARG A 510 7.38 18.86 3.55
CA ARG A 510 6.77 17.56 3.81
C ARG A 510 5.84 17.09 2.69
N ARG A 511 5.25 18.00 1.92
CA ARG A 511 4.36 17.65 0.81
C ARG A 511 5.10 17.00 -0.36
N LEU A 512 6.39 17.25 -0.50
CA LEU A 512 7.20 16.70 -1.59
C LEU A 512 7.33 15.17 -1.53
N TYR A 513 7.13 14.54 -0.36
CA TYR A 513 7.21 13.09 -0.19
C TYR A 513 5.89 12.44 0.27
N THR A 514 4.77 13.15 0.13
CA THR A 514 3.44 12.57 0.45
C THR A 514 3.07 11.41 -0.46
N GLU A 515 3.50 11.38 -1.71
CA GLU A 515 3.21 10.28 -2.64
C GLU A 515 3.83 8.94 -2.21
N PRO A 516 5.10 8.84 -1.80
CA PRO A 516 5.63 7.62 -1.21
C PRO A 516 4.82 7.11 0.00
N ARG A 517 4.45 8.00 0.91
CA ARG A 517 3.61 7.64 2.05
C ARG A 517 2.23 7.15 1.65
N ARG A 518 1.60 7.78 0.65
CA ARG A 518 0.32 7.32 0.11
C ARG A 518 0.44 5.95 -0.54
N LYS A 519 1.54 5.68 -1.27
CA LYS A 519 1.81 4.36 -1.87
C LYS A 519 1.88 3.27 -0.80
N VAL A 520 2.66 3.48 0.26
CA VAL A 520 2.77 2.50 1.36
C VAL A 520 1.45 2.33 2.09
N ALA A 521 0.75 3.42 2.40
CA ALA A 521 -0.57 3.37 3.05
C ALA A 521 -1.62 2.63 2.20
N ARG A 522 -1.60 2.77 0.87
CA ARG A 522 -2.46 1.99 -0.04
C ARG A 522 -2.11 0.51 -0.01
N ASN A 523 -0.82 0.18 -0.05
CA ASN A 523 -0.36 -1.21 0.04
C ASN A 523 -0.81 -1.86 1.35
N ASP A 524 -0.65 -1.20 2.48
CA ASP A 524 -1.12 -1.66 3.78
C ASP A 524 -2.65 -1.82 3.83
N ALA A 525 -3.38 -0.87 3.26
CA ALA A 525 -4.84 -0.92 3.19
C ALA A 525 -5.36 -2.09 2.35
N MET A 526 -4.63 -2.50 1.30
CA MET A 526 -4.96 -3.68 0.49
C MET A 526 -4.54 -4.98 1.19
N LEU A 527 -3.40 -4.99 1.88
CA LEU A 527 -2.83 -6.19 2.48
C LEU A 527 -3.65 -6.72 3.66
N LYS A 528 -4.10 -5.85 4.56
CA LYS A 528 -4.86 -6.23 5.77
C LYS A 528 -6.13 -7.06 5.49
N PRO A 529 -7.02 -6.66 4.56
CA PRO A 529 -8.21 -7.46 4.25
C PRO A 529 -7.85 -8.81 3.62
N LEU A 530 -6.79 -8.89 2.80
CA LEU A 530 -6.33 -10.15 2.23
C LEU A 530 -5.82 -11.11 3.31
N GLN A 531 -5.03 -10.62 4.26
CA GLN A 531 -4.57 -11.41 5.40
C GLN A 531 -5.74 -11.91 6.28
N GLN A 532 -6.72 -11.05 6.54
CA GLN A 532 -7.89 -11.43 7.32
C GLN A 532 -8.74 -12.48 6.59
N ARG A 533 -8.93 -12.33 5.27
CA ARG A 533 -9.65 -13.31 4.44
C ARG A 533 -8.90 -14.64 4.41
N HIS A 534 -7.58 -14.63 4.22
CA HIS A 534 -6.74 -15.81 4.28
C HIS A 534 -6.88 -16.55 5.61
N LEU A 535 -6.81 -15.84 6.74
CA LEU A 535 -6.96 -16.42 8.08
C LEU A 535 -8.33 -17.09 8.27
N ASN A 536 -9.40 -16.45 7.79
CA ASN A 536 -10.75 -16.97 7.88
C ASN A 536 -10.91 -18.25 7.06
N ILE A 537 -10.40 -18.28 5.82
CA ILE A 537 -10.43 -19.46 4.94
C ILE A 537 -9.62 -20.61 5.56
N THR A 538 -8.44 -20.33 6.09
CA THR A 538 -7.59 -21.33 6.75
C THR A 538 -8.32 -21.99 7.94
N ARG A 539 -9.03 -21.20 8.76
CA ARG A 539 -9.83 -21.73 9.86
C ARG A 539 -10.99 -22.60 9.38
N GLN A 540 -11.67 -22.19 8.30
CA GLN A 540 -12.78 -22.95 7.72
C GLN A 540 -12.30 -24.31 7.19
N ILE A 541 -11.24 -24.33 6.38
CA ILE A 541 -10.70 -25.58 5.81
C ILE A 541 -10.16 -26.51 6.91
N GLY A 542 -9.46 -25.97 7.91
CA GLY A 542 -8.95 -26.75 9.03
C GLY A 542 -10.01 -27.40 9.90
N GLY A 543 -11.25 -26.91 9.84
CA GLY A 543 -12.42 -27.47 10.57
C GLY A 543 -13.22 -28.53 9.80
N ILE A 544 -12.90 -28.80 8.52
CA ILE A 544 -13.75 -29.67 7.67
C ILE A 544 -13.63 -31.15 8.04
N MET A 545 -12.45 -31.64 8.38
CA MET A 545 -12.26 -33.03 8.82
C MET A 545 -11.71 -33.06 10.26
N PRO A 546 -12.37 -33.79 11.16
CA PRO A 546 -11.77 -34.10 12.46
C PRO A 546 -10.52 -34.95 12.21
N ARG A 547 -9.46 -34.66 12.95
CA ARG A 547 -8.14 -35.34 12.92
C ARG A 547 -8.25 -36.85 13.12
#